data_cb0319c9276fd09cd2eb743f42ea5c88
#
_entry.id   cb0319c9276fd09cd2eb743f42ea5c88
#
_cell.length_a   1.000
_cell.length_b   1.000
_cell.length_c   1.000
_cell.angle_alpha   90.00
_cell.angle_beta   90.00
_cell.angle_gamma   90.00
#
_symmetry.space_group_name_H-M   'P 1'
#
loop_
_entity.id
_entity.type
_entity.pdbx_description
1 polymer ?
#
loop_
_entity_poly.entity_id
_entity_poly.type
_entity_poly.pdbx_seq_one_letter_code
_entity_poly.pdbx_strand_id
1 'polypeptide(L)'
;LHDALPIWDLPGERSLSNSAATLRHAQDAAVKADWIRPGIAVYGSSPDFPLHSAHDWGLKPVMSLNAAIIGVQHLQVGDSVGYGSSFVADRPMRIGVVACGYADGYPRIAPTGTPVCIDGQPSRTVGRVSMDMITVDITELPHANLGSEVTLWGLPQKSSGRAPSGVPIDLVAQAAGTVGYELMCALAARVPVVVKD
;
A
#
# COMPACT_ATOMS: atom_id res chain seq x y z
N LEU A 1 -9.41 -5.88 28.19
CA LEU A 1 -10.88 -5.68 28.36
C LEU A 1 -11.30 -5.59 29.85
N HIS A 2 -10.55 -6.17 30.78
CA HIS A 2 -10.87 -6.07 32.21
C HIS A 2 -10.84 -4.64 32.76
N ASP A 3 -10.02 -3.76 32.17
CA ASP A 3 -9.90 -2.36 32.60
C ASP A 3 -11.05 -1.47 32.09
N ALA A 4 -11.89 -1.97 31.21
CA ALA A 4 -13.02 -1.21 30.65
C ALA A 4 -14.34 -1.40 31.43
N LEU A 5 -14.39 -2.31 32.40
CA LEU A 5 -15.59 -2.59 33.19
C LEU A 5 -16.15 -1.36 33.93
N PRO A 6 -15.33 -0.44 34.49
CA PRO A 6 -15.84 0.77 35.14
C PRO A 6 -16.50 1.77 34.19
N ILE A 7 -16.26 1.69 32.90
CA ILE A 7 -16.80 2.63 31.89
C ILE A 7 -18.31 2.48 31.76
N TRP A 8 -18.86 1.31 32.00
CA TRP A 8 -20.30 1.02 31.86
C TRP A 8 -21.19 1.77 32.83
N ASP A 9 -20.64 2.13 34.01
CA ASP A 9 -21.35 2.81 35.06
C ASP A 9 -21.25 4.33 34.96
N LEU A 10 -20.47 4.88 34.02
CA LEU A 10 -20.32 6.32 33.84
C LEU A 10 -21.48 6.85 32.98
N PRO A 11 -22.05 8.03 33.37
CA PRO A 11 -23.06 8.68 32.57
C PRO A 11 -22.45 9.26 31.28
N GLY A 12 -23.23 9.25 30.17
CA GLY A 12 -22.83 9.84 28.90
C GLY A 12 -22.73 8.83 27.76
N GLU A 13 -22.46 9.36 26.57
CA GLU A 13 -22.28 8.56 25.37
C GLU A 13 -20.97 7.78 25.38
N ARG A 14 -20.99 6.59 24.82
CA ARG A 14 -19.87 5.64 24.82
C ARG A 14 -19.29 5.42 23.43
N SER A 15 -17.96 5.31 23.37
CA SER A 15 -17.23 5.03 22.13
C SER A 15 -16.17 3.94 22.40
N LEU A 16 -16.49 2.70 22.10
CA LEU A 16 -15.65 1.53 22.42
C LEU A 16 -14.95 0.96 21.20
N SER A 17 -15.57 1.02 20.02
CA SER A 17 -15.17 0.27 18.84
C SER A 17 -14.24 1.06 17.93
N ASN A 18 -13.03 0.53 17.68
CA ASN A 18 -12.15 0.88 16.57
C ASN A 18 -12.56 0.12 15.30
N SER A 19 -11.76 0.18 14.20
CA SER A 19 -12.05 -0.56 12.96
C SER A 19 -12.22 -2.06 13.17
N ALA A 20 -11.32 -2.70 13.93
CA ALA A 20 -11.39 -4.14 14.17
C ALA A 20 -12.65 -4.53 14.97
N ALA A 21 -12.92 -3.83 16.05
CA ALA A 21 -14.11 -4.09 16.87
C ALA A 21 -15.40 -3.79 16.08
N THR A 22 -15.41 -2.75 15.26
CA THR A 22 -16.55 -2.41 14.41
C THR A 22 -16.86 -3.52 13.41
N LEU A 23 -15.85 -4.08 12.75
CA LEU A 23 -16.06 -5.12 11.73
C LEU A 23 -16.33 -6.49 12.34
N ARG A 24 -15.64 -6.85 13.42
CA ARG A 24 -15.74 -8.18 14.04
C ARG A 24 -16.89 -8.33 15.02
N HIS A 25 -17.23 -7.27 15.76
CA HIS A 25 -18.06 -7.35 16.94
C HIS A 25 -19.26 -6.37 16.91
N ALA A 26 -19.61 -5.83 15.74
CA ALA A 26 -20.71 -4.87 15.63
C ALA A 26 -22.08 -5.40 16.16
N GLN A 27 -22.25 -6.71 16.14
CA GLN A 27 -23.48 -7.38 16.63
C GLN A 27 -23.39 -7.78 18.09
N ASP A 28 -22.23 -7.68 18.74
CA ASP A 28 -22.05 -8.04 20.13
C ASP A 28 -22.53 -6.91 21.04
N ALA A 29 -23.51 -7.20 21.87
CA ALA A 29 -24.06 -6.23 22.83
C ALA A 29 -23.02 -5.67 23.80
N ALA A 30 -21.96 -6.45 24.11
CA ALA A 30 -20.89 -6.04 25.03
C ALA A 30 -20.01 -4.90 24.45
N VAL A 31 -19.95 -4.74 23.15
CA VAL A 31 -19.20 -3.66 22.48
C VAL A 31 -20.08 -2.65 21.75
N LYS A 32 -21.39 -2.86 21.78
CA LYS A 32 -22.34 -1.90 21.21
C LYS A 32 -22.32 -0.61 22.00
N ALA A 33 -22.06 0.49 21.35
CA ALA A 33 -21.91 1.80 21.94
C ALA A 33 -22.54 2.87 21.02
N ASP A 34 -22.57 4.11 21.49
CA ASP A 34 -23.22 5.21 20.76
C ASP A 34 -22.39 5.65 19.56
N TRP A 35 -21.05 5.49 19.65
CA TRP A 35 -20.12 5.93 18.61
C TRP A 35 -19.10 4.86 18.25
N ILE A 36 -18.66 4.86 16.98
CA ILE A 36 -17.56 4.04 16.47
C ILE A 36 -16.42 4.93 15.97
N ARG A 37 -15.19 4.40 15.95
CA ARG A 37 -13.99 5.08 15.45
C ARG A 37 -13.29 4.26 14.36
N PRO A 38 -13.91 4.09 13.17
CA PRO A 38 -13.40 3.19 12.13
C PRO A 38 -12.28 3.87 11.31
N GLY A 39 -11.09 4.02 11.87
CA GLY A 39 -9.96 4.66 11.19
C GLY A 39 -9.59 3.99 9.86
N ILE A 40 -8.81 2.91 9.91
CA ILE A 40 -8.24 2.27 8.71
C ILE A 40 -9.31 1.66 7.78
N ALA A 41 -10.42 1.17 8.32
CA ALA A 41 -11.50 0.61 7.52
C ALA A 41 -12.12 1.65 6.57
N VAL A 42 -12.15 2.94 6.96
CA VAL A 42 -12.64 4.04 6.11
C VAL A 42 -11.72 4.23 4.89
N TYR A 43 -10.44 3.94 5.02
CA TYR A 43 -9.47 4.03 3.93
C TYR A 43 -9.37 2.74 3.09
N GLY A 44 -10.12 1.69 3.46
CA GLY A 44 -10.19 0.45 2.69
C GLY A 44 -9.05 -0.53 2.91
N SER A 45 -8.37 -0.44 4.06
CA SER A 45 -7.37 -1.40 4.51
C SER A 45 -7.93 -2.25 5.66
N SER A 46 -7.49 -3.50 5.76
CA SER A 46 -7.97 -4.43 6.79
C SER A 46 -7.33 -4.14 8.14
N PRO A 47 -8.14 -4.07 9.23
CA PRO A 47 -7.59 -3.88 10.57
C PRO A 47 -6.93 -5.13 11.15
N ASP A 48 -7.06 -6.28 10.51
CA ASP A 48 -6.61 -7.58 11.01
C ASP A 48 -5.93 -8.46 9.95
N PHE A 49 -5.41 -7.82 8.91
CA PHE A 49 -4.55 -8.52 7.94
C PHE A 49 -3.34 -9.18 8.64
N PRO A 50 -2.95 -10.42 8.30
CA PRO A 50 -3.40 -11.20 7.13
C PRO A 50 -4.56 -12.17 7.41
N LEU A 51 -5.16 -12.18 8.59
CA LEU A 51 -6.27 -13.11 8.92
C LEU A 51 -7.48 -12.89 8.00
N HIS A 52 -7.81 -11.63 7.75
CA HIS A 52 -8.84 -11.22 6.79
C HIS A 52 -8.27 -10.11 5.91
N SER A 53 -8.47 -10.22 4.62
CA SER A 53 -8.14 -9.18 3.65
C SER A 53 -9.20 -8.07 3.66
N ALA A 54 -8.87 -6.93 3.06
CA ALA A 54 -9.87 -5.87 2.85
C ALA A 54 -11.07 -6.37 2.03
N HIS A 55 -10.84 -7.27 1.06
CA HIS A 55 -11.90 -7.89 0.26
C HIS A 55 -12.86 -8.73 1.11
N ASP A 56 -12.36 -9.49 2.09
CA ASP A 56 -13.20 -10.33 2.97
C ASP A 56 -14.17 -9.49 3.80
N TRP A 57 -13.78 -8.25 4.12
CA TRP A 57 -14.60 -7.25 4.79
C TRP A 57 -15.46 -6.40 3.84
N GLY A 58 -15.38 -6.62 2.51
CA GLY A 58 -16.05 -5.78 1.51
C GLY A 58 -15.53 -4.34 1.44
N LEU A 59 -14.33 -4.08 1.95
CA LEU A 59 -13.71 -2.75 1.94
C LEU A 59 -13.15 -2.43 0.55
N LYS A 60 -13.19 -1.14 0.20
CA LYS A 60 -12.66 -0.63 -1.08
C LYS A 60 -11.55 0.37 -0.81
N PRO A 61 -10.42 0.32 -1.54
CA PRO A 61 -9.37 1.32 -1.42
C PRO A 61 -9.90 2.73 -1.70
N VAL A 62 -9.68 3.64 -0.77
CA VAL A 62 -10.06 5.06 -0.89
C VAL A 62 -8.84 5.93 -1.15
N MET A 63 -7.65 5.45 -0.78
CA MET A 63 -6.39 6.15 -0.95
C MET A 63 -5.46 5.34 -1.86
N SER A 64 -4.85 6.01 -2.84
CA SER A 64 -3.89 5.39 -3.76
C SER A 64 -2.63 6.23 -3.84
N LEU A 65 -1.47 5.60 -3.87
CA LEU A 65 -0.20 6.24 -4.19
C LEU A 65 0.24 5.78 -5.58
N ASN A 66 0.28 6.74 -6.50
CA ASN A 66 0.68 6.52 -7.88
C ASN A 66 1.85 7.41 -8.25
N ALA A 67 2.74 6.89 -9.09
CA ALA A 67 3.87 7.63 -9.65
C ALA A 67 4.06 7.24 -11.13
N ALA A 68 5.05 7.81 -11.79
CA ALA A 68 5.35 7.48 -13.17
C ALA A 68 6.76 6.89 -13.32
N ILE A 69 6.95 6.05 -14.34
CA ILE A 69 8.28 5.64 -14.79
C ILE A 69 8.95 6.84 -15.46
N ILE A 70 10.13 7.22 -14.95
CA ILE A 70 10.95 8.33 -15.44
C ILE A 70 12.24 7.88 -16.16
N GLY A 71 12.52 6.59 -16.15
CA GLY A 71 13.67 6.00 -16.82
C GLY A 71 13.48 4.52 -17.05
N VAL A 72 14.02 3.99 -18.15
CA VAL A 72 14.04 2.56 -18.44
C VAL A 72 15.47 2.13 -18.67
N GLN A 73 15.87 1.02 -18.09
CA GLN A 73 17.20 0.44 -18.25
C GLN A 73 17.12 -1.04 -18.59
N HIS A 74 18.13 -1.51 -19.32
CA HIS A 74 18.32 -2.90 -19.66
C HIS A 74 19.50 -3.45 -18.87
N LEU A 75 19.27 -4.50 -18.11
CA LEU A 75 20.28 -5.18 -17.33
C LEU A 75 20.73 -6.46 -18.02
N GLN A 76 22.01 -6.72 -17.99
CA GLN A 76 22.59 -8.03 -18.32
C GLN A 76 22.75 -8.87 -17.05
N VAL A 77 22.98 -10.15 -17.24
CA VAL A 77 23.31 -11.05 -16.11
C VAL A 77 24.53 -10.51 -15.36
N GLY A 78 24.40 -10.38 -14.05
CA GLY A 78 25.45 -9.85 -13.18
C GLY A 78 25.37 -8.34 -12.92
N ASP A 79 24.55 -7.59 -13.65
CA ASP A 79 24.34 -6.16 -13.36
C ASP A 79 23.59 -5.99 -12.03
N SER A 80 23.98 -4.98 -11.27
CA SER A 80 23.40 -4.71 -9.95
C SER A 80 22.52 -3.46 -9.94
N VAL A 81 21.53 -3.44 -9.05
CA VAL A 81 20.58 -2.34 -8.89
C VAL A 81 20.54 -1.87 -7.44
N GLY A 82 20.51 -0.54 -7.29
CA GLY A 82 20.31 0.14 -6.02
C GLY A 82 21.55 0.19 -5.13
N TYR A 83 21.39 0.86 -3.99
CA TYR A 83 22.47 1.03 -3.02
C TYR A 83 22.94 -0.31 -2.45
N GLY A 84 24.28 -0.46 -2.43
CA GLY A 84 24.94 -1.65 -1.92
C GLY A 84 24.75 -2.88 -2.80
N SER A 85 24.37 -2.69 -4.08
CA SER A 85 24.20 -3.79 -5.05
C SER A 85 23.37 -4.96 -4.48
N SER A 86 22.32 -4.63 -3.72
CA SER A 86 21.51 -5.61 -2.99
C SER A 86 20.67 -6.50 -3.91
N PHE A 87 20.48 -6.09 -5.16
CA PHE A 87 19.87 -6.88 -6.21
C PHE A 87 20.88 -7.06 -7.34
N VAL A 88 21.06 -8.29 -7.80
CA VAL A 88 21.88 -8.63 -8.95
C VAL A 88 20.99 -9.38 -9.93
N ALA A 89 21.01 -8.94 -11.19
CA ALA A 89 20.23 -9.58 -12.25
C ALA A 89 20.77 -11.00 -12.55
N ASP A 90 19.91 -12.00 -12.44
CA ASP A 90 20.20 -13.41 -12.75
C ASP A 90 19.90 -13.77 -14.22
N ARG A 91 19.24 -12.87 -14.93
CA ARG A 91 18.88 -12.95 -16.35
C ARG A 91 18.87 -11.55 -16.97
N PRO A 92 18.81 -11.42 -18.29
CA PRO A 92 18.53 -10.14 -18.91
C PRO A 92 17.18 -9.60 -18.44
N MET A 93 17.14 -8.35 -17.97
CA MET A 93 15.95 -7.72 -17.42
C MET A 93 15.73 -6.32 -18.01
N ARG A 94 14.47 -5.90 -18.03
CA ARG A 94 14.06 -4.50 -18.19
C ARG A 94 13.58 -3.98 -16.86
N ILE A 95 14.11 -2.84 -16.45
CA ILE A 95 13.66 -2.18 -15.21
C ILE A 95 13.18 -0.76 -15.49
N GLY A 96 12.16 -0.35 -14.74
CA GLY A 96 11.67 1.01 -14.71
C GLY A 96 12.15 1.74 -13.46
N VAL A 97 12.65 2.96 -13.62
CA VAL A 97 12.91 3.88 -12.51
C VAL A 97 11.67 4.72 -12.28
N VAL A 98 11.14 4.72 -11.07
CA VAL A 98 9.88 5.35 -10.68
C VAL A 98 10.15 6.57 -9.83
N ALA A 99 9.45 7.68 -10.09
CA ALA A 99 9.58 8.95 -9.37
C ALA A 99 8.83 8.91 -8.03
N CYS A 100 9.27 8.06 -7.12
CA CYS A 100 8.79 7.97 -5.74
C CYS A 100 9.83 7.26 -4.89
N GLY A 101 10.06 7.72 -3.68
CA GLY A 101 11.00 7.11 -2.75
C GLY A 101 10.61 7.33 -1.29
N TYR A 102 11.54 7.08 -0.36
CA TYR A 102 11.21 7.21 1.05
C TYR A 102 10.99 8.66 1.51
N ALA A 103 11.50 9.64 0.78
CA ALA A 103 11.21 11.05 1.06
C ALA A 103 9.79 11.48 0.65
N ASP A 104 9.08 10.63 -0.12
CA ASP A 104 7.66 10.78 -0.42
C ASP A 104 6.77 10.04 0.59
N GLY A 105 7.37 9.22 1.46
CA GLY A 105 6.67 8.41 2.44
C GLY A 105 6.57 6.93 2.09
N TYR A 106 7.18 6.49 0.97
CA TYR A 106 7.24 5.05 0.68
C TYR A 106 8.22 4.35 1.62
N PRO A 107 7.90 3.16 2.18
CA PRO A 107 8.72 2.54 3.21
C PRO A 107 10.11 2.17 2.70
N ARG A 108 11.16 2.79 3.29
CA ARG A 108 12.56 2.54 2.91
C ARG A 108 12.98 1.09 3.09
N ILE A 109 12.35 0.39 4.04
CA ILE A 109 12.64 -1.01 4.37
C ILE A 109 11.91 -2.01 3.47
N ALA A 110 11.05 -1.55 2.56
CA ALA A 110 10.38 -2.43 1.60
C ALA A 110 11.42 -3.20 0.78
N PRO A 111 11.40 -4.54 0.82
CA PRO A 111 12.40 -5.37 0.15
C PRO A 111 12.14 -5.47 -1.36
N THR A 112 13.14 -5.98 -2.09
CA THR A 112 12.92 -6.51 -3.44
C THR A 112 11.76 -7.52 -3.42
N GLY A 113 10.86 -7.42 -4.42
CA GLY A 113 9.68 -8.27 -4.49
C GLY A 113 8.41 -7.65 -3.89
N THR A 114 8.49 -6.46 -3.27
CA THR A 114 7.28 -5.74 -2.82
C THR A 114 6.36 -5.50 -4.01
N PRO A 115 5.06 -5.82 -3.91
CA PRO A 115 4.14 -5.73 -5.03
C PRO A 115 3.90 -4.29 -5.47
N VAL A 116 3.80 -4.10 -6.78
CA VAL A 116 3.37 -2.88 -7.45
C VAL A 116 2.47 -3.24 -8.64
N CYS A 117 1.78 -2.26 -9.21
CA CYS A 117 1.02 -2.45 -10.43
C CYS A 117 1.46 -1.41 -11.46
N ILE A 118 1.71 -1.82 -12.71
CA ILE A 118 2.19 -0.96 -13.79
C ILE A 118 1.17 -1.00 -14.92
N ASP A 119 0.58 0.16 -15.25
CA ASP A 119 -0.50 0.28 -16.24
C ASP A 119 -1.61 -0.77 -16.05
N GLY A 120 -1.97 -1.07 -14.77
CA GLY A 120 -2.99 -2.05 -14.41
C GLY A 120 -2.51 -3.51 -14.39
N GLN A 121 -1.23 -3.78 -14.59
CA GLN A 121 -0.65 -5.12 -14.56
C GLN A 121 0.27 -5.33 -13.35
N PRO A 122 0.20 -6.48 -12.67
CA PRO A 122 1.00 -6.75 -11.49
C PRO A 122 2.50 -6.83 -11.82
N SER A 123 3.32 -6.28 -10.94
CA SER A 123 4.77 -6.36 -10.97
C SER A 123 5.34 -6.24 -9.55
N ARG A 124 6.63 -5.99 -9.44
CA ARG A 124 7.36 -5.93 -8.17
C ARG A 124 8.49 -4.90 -8.19
N THR A 125 8.89 -4.46 -7.00
CA THR A 125 10.11 -3.67 -6.83
C THR A 125 11.36 -4.54 -7.00
N VAL A 126 12.46 -3.92 -7.41
CA VAL A 126 13.81 -4.54 -7.46
C VAL A 126 14.84 -3.60 -6.83
N GLY A 127 15.73 -4.14 -6.02
CA GLY A 127 16.73 -3.34 -5.30
C GLY A 127 16.14 -2.59 -4.10
N ARG A 128 16.93 -1.72 -3.50
CA ARG A 128 16.55 -0.91 -2.34
C ARG A 128 15.82 0.36 -2.75
N VAL A 129 14.83 0.73 -1.96
CA VAL A 129 14.18 2.04 -2.07
C VAL A 129 15.20 3.15 -1.78
N SER A 130 15.33 4.11 -2.68
CA SER A 130 16.16 5.31 -2.49
C SER A 130 15.31 6.51 -2.04
N MET A 131 15.95 7.66 -1.84
CA MET A 131 15.27 8.85 -1.32
C MET A 131 14.10 9.27 -2.22
N ASP A 132 14.32 9.36 -3.52
CA ASP A 132 13.37 9.93 -4.48
C ASP A 132 12.97 8.95 -5.58
N MET A 133 13.49 7.71 -5.57
CA MET A 133 13.27 6.74 -6.65
C MET A 133 13.13 5.31 -6.12
N ILE A 134 12.31 4.54 -6.83
CA ILE A 134 12.15 3.09 -6.68
C ILE A 134 12.40 2.45 -8.04
N THR A 135 12.97 1.25 -8.05
CA THR A 135 13.13 0.48 -9.28
C THR A 135 12.12 -0.65 -9.32
N VAL A 136 11.51 -0.90 -10.47
CA VAL A 136 10.48 -1.92 -10.68
C VAL A 136 10.86 -2.83 -11.86
N ASP A 137 10.45 -4.09 -11.79
CA ASP A 137 10.63 -5.08 -12.86
C ASP A 137 9.58 -4.84 -13.96
N ILE A 138 10.02 -4.56 -15.20
CA ILE A 138 9.13 -4.41 -16.36
C ILE A 138 9.49 -5.40 -17.47
N THR A 139 10.22 -6.47 -17.14
CA THR A 139 10.73 -7.46 -18.11
C THR A 139 9.58 -8.07 -18.90
N GLU A 140 8.53 -8.51 -18.22
CA GLU A 140 7.37 -9.17 -18.83
C GLU A 140 6.27 -8.17 -19.28
N LEU A 141 6.55 -6.87 -19.19
CA LEU A 141 5.61 -5.80 -19.53
C LEU A 141 6.13 -5.00 -20.75
N PRO A 142 6.02 -5.51 -21.98
CA PRO A 142 6.64 -4.91 -23.15
C PRO A 142 6.15 -3.49 -23.48
N HIS A 143 4.92 -3.15 -23.06
CA HIS A 143 4.34 -1.82 -23.28
C HIS A 143 4.74 -0.81 -22.20
N ALA A 144 5.22 -1.27 -21.04
CA ALA A 144 5.65 -0.38 -19.97
C ALA A 144 6.89 0.43 -20.40
N ASN A 145 6.82 1.76 -20.28
CA ASN A 145 7.87 2.67 -20.73
C ASN A 145 7.83 3.99 -19.95
N LEU A 146 8.61 4.98 -20.39
CA LEU A 146 8.56 6.33 -19.85
C LEU A 146 7.12 6.84 -19.80
N GLY A 147 6.70 7.38 -18.65
CA GLY A 147 5.35 7.87 -18.40
C GLY A 147 4.31 6.79 -18.05
N SER A 148 4.66 5.48 -18.07
CA SER A 148 3.79 4.42 -17.56
C SER A 148 3.46 4.66 -16.09
N GLU A 149 2.19 4.48 -15.73
CA GLU A 149 1.71 4.65 -14.36
C GLU A 149 2.13 3.47 -13.49
N VAL A 150 2.68 3.77 -12.33
CA VAL A 150 3.01 2.80 -11.30
C VAL A 150 2.15 3.04 -10.07
N THR A 151 1.27 2.10 -9.76
CA THR A 151 0.51 2.09 -8.52
C THR A 151 1.33 1.38 -7.45
N LEU A 152 1.73 2.11 -6.44
CA LEU A 152 2.52 1.61 -5.30
C LEU A 152 1.63 1.00 -4.23
N TRP A 153 0.43 1.55 -4.03
CA TRP A 153 -0.71 0.93 -3.35
C TRP A 153 -2.03 1.59 -3.78
N GLY A 154 -3.15 0.94 -3.52
CA GLY A 154 -4.48 1.39 -3.91
C GLY A 154 -4.85 1.01 -5.33
N LEU A 155 -5.50 1.88 -6.05
CA LEU A 155 -5.99 1.66 -7.41
C LEU A 155 -5.24 2.53 -8.41
N PRO A 156 -5.02 2.06 -9.66
CA PRO A 156 -4.49 2.88 -10.72
C PRO A 156 -5.45 4.03 -11.05
N GLN A 157 -4.89 5.15 -11.47
CA GLN A 157 -5.67 6.32 -11.89
C GLN A 157 -6.29 6.14 -13.28
N LYS A 158 -5.56 5.46 -14.16
CA LYS A 158 -5.98 5.17 -15.53
C LYS A 158 -6.59 3.80 -15.60
N SER A 159 -7.85 3.72 -16.03
CA SER A 159 -8.50 2.45 -16.31
C SER A 159 -8.21 2.05 -17.76
N SER A 160 -7.60 0.89 -17.95
CA SER A 160 -7.32 0.30 -19.27
C SER A 160 -8.48 -0.52 -19.83
N GLY A 161 -9.72 -0.29 -19.38
CA GLY A 161 -10.92 -1.02 -19.85
C GLY A 161 -11.07 -2.44 -19.26
N ARG A 162 -10.07 -2.98 -18.60
CA ARG A 162 -10.13 -4.19 -17.77
C ARG A 162 -10.27 -3.76 -16.31
N ALA A 163 -10.95 -4.56 -15.48
CA ALA A 163 -11.00 -4.28 -14.05
C ALA A 163 -9.56 -4.09 -13.53
N PRO A 164 -9.20 -2.88 -13.03
CA PRO A 164 -7.81 -2.59 -12.72
C PRO A 164 -7.37 -3.44 -11.54
N SER A 165 -6.26 -4.14 -11.70
CA SER A 165 -5.60 -4.82 -10.61
C SER A 165 -4.95 -3.76 -9.72
N GLY A 166 -5.53 -3.49 -8.55
CA GLY A 166 -4.92 -2.62 -7.55
C GLY A 166 -3.85 -3.35 -6.73
N VAL A 167 -3.13 -2.60 -5.92
CA VAL A 167 -2.19 -3.13 -4.94
C VAL A 167 -2.75 -2.87 -3.55
N PRO A 168 -3.22 -3.89 -2.81
CA PRO A 168 -3.64 -3.69 -1.43
C PRO A 168 -2.50 -3.11 -0.59
N ILE A 169 -2.76 -2.01 0.11
CA ILE A 169 -1.75 -1.38 0.99
C ILE A 169 -1.26 -2.36 2.05
N ASP A 170 -2.12 -3.29 2.47
CA ASP A 170 -1.82 -4.33 3.46
C ASP A 170 -0.67 -5.24 3.00
N LEU A 171 -0.59 -5.57 1.71
CA LEU A 171 0.51 -6.37 1.14
C LEU A 171 1.83 -5.60 1.14
N VAL A 172 1.80 -4.31 0.84
CA VAL A 172 3.00 -3.45 0.89
C VAL A 172 3.47 -3.29 2.34
N ALA A 173 2.54 -3.06 3.26
CA ALA A 173 2.82 -2.96 4.68
C ALA A 173 3.41 -4.27 5.24
N GLN A 174 2.83 -5.41 4.89
CA GLN A 174 3.35 -6.73 5.28
C GLN A 174 4.78 -6.95 4.75
N ALA A 175 5.04 -6.63 3.48
CA ALA A 175 6.38 -6.75 2.89
C ALA A 175 7.39 -5.86 3.62
N ALA A 176 6.98 -4.68 4.07
CA ALA A 176 7.81 -3.74 4.82
C ALA A 176 7.86 -4.03 6.33
N GLY A 177 7.18 -5.08 6.82
CA GLY A 177 7.15 -5.43 8.25
C GLY A 177 6.39 -4.43 9.13
N THR A 178 5.39 -3.77 8.57
CA THR A 178 4.57 -2.76 9.26
C THR A 178 3.07 -2.95 8.98
N VAL A 179 2.26 -1.93 9.22
CA VAL A 179 0.81 -1.92 9.05
C VAL A 179 0.37 -0.78 8.12
N GLY A 180 -0.76 -0.96 7.43
CA GLY A 180 -1.28 0.03 6.48
C GLY A 180 -1.46 1.43 7.06
N TYR A 181 -1.76 1.56 8.35
CA TYR A 181 -1.84 2.85 9.06
C TYR A 181 -0.56 3.68 8.92
N GLU A 182 0.60 3.04 9.16
CA GLU A 182 1.89 3.72 9.11
C GLU A 182 2.16 4.25 7.70
N LEU A 183 1.90 3.44 6.67
CA LEU A 183 2.11 3.85 5.28
C LEU A 183 1.24 5.05 4.90
N MET A 184 -0.02 5.06 5.32
CA MET A 184 -0.93 6.18 5.03
C MET A 184 -0.51 7.47 5.75
N CYS A 185 -0.02 7.36 6.99
CA CYS A 185 0.43 8.49 7.78
C CYS A 185 1.81 9.02 7.35
N ALA A 186 2.62 8.20 6.68
CA ALA A 186 4.00 8.53 6.32
C ALA A 186 4.12 9.46 5.10
N LEU A 187 3.03 9.69 4.35
CA LEU A 187 3.08 10.51 3.14
C LEU A 187 3.57 11.92 3.45
N ALA A 188 4.62 12.33 2.74
CA ALA A 188 5.20 13.65 2.89
C ALA A 188 4.32 14.74 2.27
N ALA A 189 4.37 15.94 2.85
CA ALA A 189 3.57 17.09 2.37
C ALA A 189 3.89 17.51 0.93
N ARG A 190 5.04 17.07 0.38
CA ARG A 190 5.42 17.34 -1.02
C ARG A 190 4.65 16.47 -2.03
N VAL A 191 3.99 15.40 -1.58
CA VAL A 191 3.20 14.52 -2.46
C VAL A 191 1.87 15.21 -2.77
N PRO A 192 1.54 15.48 -4.04
CA PRO A 192 0.29 16.11 -4.40
C PRO A 192 -0.90 15.22 -4.05
N VAL A 193 -1.87 15.77 -3.36
CA VAL A 193 -3.14 15.09 -3.06
C VAL A 193 -4.19 15.53 -4.05
N VAL A 194 -4.79 14.57 -4.77
CA VAL A 194 -5.88 14.81 -5.71
C VAL A 194 -7.13 14.08 -5.20
N VAL A 195 -8.16 14.83 -4.89
CA VAL A 195 -9.47 14.28 -4.53
C VAL A 195 -10.24 13.98 -5.82
N LYS A 196 -10.82 12.79 -5.90
CA LYS A 196 -11.71 12.38 -6.99
C LYS A 196 -13.11 12.16 -6.42
N ASP A 197 -14.08 12.70 -7.11
CA ASP A 197 -15.52 12.49 -6.84
C ASP A 197 -15.97 11.10 -7.31
#